data_59b4eefb2cdc75435871320ac4b674b2
#
_entry.id   59b4eefb2cdc75435871320ac4b674b2
#
_cell.length_a   1.000
_cell.length_b   1.000
_cell.length_c   1.000
_cell.angle_alpha   90.00
_cell.angle_beta   90.00
_cell.angle_gamma   90.00
#
_symmetry.space_group_name_H-M   'P 1'
#
loop_
_entity.id
_entity.type
_entity.pdbx_description
1 polymer ?
#
loop_
_entity_poly.entity_id
_entity_poly.type
_entity_poly.pdbx_seq_one_letter_code
_entity_poly.pdbx_strand_id
1 'polypeptide(L)'
;MDQVESPHAVVPLEAGAGPDNPPCPACGEPLFGWIAQKRGMDGPVRRCESCGLGVVGEPGGAEEALRALDALRDGEAIRIENRAGFACSLGGAGWSGLRPQARYLFTPEAVRRLVARRDQVVKSARWQPLAGLAATWQTLLNSVTFGHNAALGALRGASAVPAKEPWQRRIDALASIVLAIPALLVAIPVELAGGLVRRGAVVSLRVELF
;
A
#
# COMPACT_ATOMS: atom_id res chain seq x y z
N MET A 1 -14.93 -32.10 -8.30
CA MET A 1 -15.54 -30.89 -7.69
C MET A 1 -14.37 -30.08 -7.16
N ASP A 2 -13.80 -29.24 -8.03
CA ASP A 2 -12.67 -28.41 -7.66
C ASP A 2 -13.19 -27.28 -6.77
N GLN A 3 -12.61 -27.16 -5.59
CA GLN A 3 -12.89 -26.04 -4.70
C GLN A 3 -12.42 -24.76 -5.41
N VAL A 4 -13.36 -23.89 -5.74
CA VAL A 4 -13.08 -22.54 -6.21
C VAL A 4 -12.49 -21.79 -5.01
N GLU A 5 -11.15 -21.78 -4.91
CA GLU A 5 -10.46 -20.94 -3.92
C GLU A 5 -10.91 -19.51 -4.12
N SER A 6 -11.51 -18.95 -3.08
CA SER A 6 -11.88 -17.52 -3.06
C SER A 6 -10.62 -16.68 -3.27
N PRO A 7 -10.57 -15.76 -4.26
CA PRO A 7 -9.36 -15.01 -4.61
C PRO A 7 -8.89 -14.06 -3.50
N HIS A 8 -9.63 -13.95 -2.41
CA HIS A 8 -9.40 -13.00 -1.32
C HIS A 8 -9.40 -13.63 0.07
N ALA A 9 -9.12 -14.94 0.19
CA ALA A 9 -8.94 -15.54 1.51
C ALA A 9 -7.76 -14.85 2.22
N VAL A 10 -8.06 -13.76 2.92
CA VAL A 10 -7.17 -13.17 3.92
C VAL A 10 -7.21 -14.14 5.09
N VAL A 11 -6.24 -15.03 5.18
CA VAL A 11 -5.97 -15.75 6.42
C VAL A 11 -5.33 -14.74 7.37
N PRO A 12 -6.00 -14.30 8.45
CA PRO A 12 -5.35 -13.48 9.45
C PRO A 12 -4.19 -14.31 10.02
N LEU A 13 -2.96 -13.82 9.88
CA LEU A 13 -1.86 -14.32 10.70
C LEU A 13 -2.21 -13.93 12.13
N GLU A 14 -2.43 -14.91 12.99
CA GLU A 14 -2.61 -14.67 14.40
C GLU A 14 -1.45 -13.82 14.90
N ALA A 15 -1.77 -12.66 15.48
CA ALA A 15 -0.80 -11.72 16.02
C ALA A 15 -0.23 -12.26 17.33
N GLY A 16 0.52 -13.37 17.25
CA GLY A 16 1.28 -13.90 18.35
C GLY A 16 2.58 -13.10 18.48
N ALA A 17 2.78 -12.42 19.59
CA ALA A 17 4.09 -11.89 19.98
C ALA A 17 5.00 -13.09 20.32
N GLY A 18 5.58 -13.69 19.27
CA GLY A 18 6.58 -14.74 19.40
C GLY A 18 8.00 -14.18 19.31
N PRO A 19 9.03 -14.90 19.78
CA PRO A 19 10.44 -14.50 19.70
C PRO A 19 10.95 -14.30 18.25
N ASP A 20 10.13 -14.65 17.25
CA ASP A 20 10.49 -14.65 15.84
C ASP A 20 10.06 -13.40 15.06
N ASN A 21 9.57 -12.36 15.73
CA ASN A 21 9.17 -11.13 15.05
C ASN A 21 10.39 -10.24 14.78
N PRO A 22 10.82 -10.07 13.52
CA PRO A 22 12.00 -9.28 13.20
C PRO A 22 11.79 -7.79 13.54
N PRO A 23 12.88 -7.06 13.84
CA PRO A 23 12.79 -5.65 14.17
C PRO A 23 12.40 -4.80 12.97
N CYS A 24 11.59 -3.78 13.22
CA CYS A 24 11.19 -2.80 12.22
C CYS A 24 12.40 -1.92 11.81
N PRO A 25 12.72 -1.81 10.52
CA PRO A 25 13.83 -0.99 10.05
C PRO A 25 13.69 0.51 10.35
N ALA A 26 12.48 1.00 10.60
CA ALA A 26 12.26 2.41 10.92
C ALA A 26 12.43 2.73 12.42
N CYS A 27 11.94 1.88 13.32
CA CYS A 27 11.89 2.20 14.75
C CYS A 27 12.46 1.11 15.69
N GLY A 28 12.83 -0.05 15.17
CA GLY A 28 13.35 -1.16 15.97
C GLY A 28 12.30 -2.03 16.66
N GLU A 29 11.05 -1.58 16.76
CA GLU A 29 9.96 -2.35 17.35
C GLU A 29 9.61 -3.59 16.50
N PRO A 30 9.04 -4.65 17.08
CA PRO A 30 8.74 -5.88 16.35
C PRO A 30 7.73 -5.67 15.20
N LEU A 31 7.92 -6.46 14.14
CA LEU A 31 7.01 -6.54 13.01
C LEU A 31 6.05 -7.71 13.22
N PHE A 32 4.75 -7.47 13.08
CA PHE A 32 3.70 -8.48 13.20
C PHE A 32 3.11 -8.85 11.84
N GLY A 33 2.62 -10.07 11.69
CA GLY A 33 1.93 -10.51 10.49
C GLY A 33 0.69 -9.66 10.20
N TRP A 34 0.53 -9.24 8.93
CA TRP A 34 -0.64 -8.46 8.50
C TRP A 34 -1.39 -9.16 7.35
N ILE A 35 -0.68 -9.59 6.32
CA ILE A 35 -1.25 -10.34 5.19
C ILE A 35 -0.35 -11.56 4.98
N ALA A 36 -0.93 -12.78 4.99
CA ALA A 36 -0.16 -14.01 4.93
C ALA A 36 0.70 -14.09 3.67
N GLN A 37 0.10 -14.01 2.53
CA GLN A 37 0.78 -13.88 1.23
C GLN A 37 -0.22 -13.41 0.19
N LYS A 38 0.22 -12.58 -0.73
CA LYS A 38 -0.57 -12.16 -1.86
C LYS A 38 0.12 -12.57 -3.16
N ARG A 39 -0.68 -12.92 -4.15
CA ARG A 39 -0.20 -13.28 -5.47
C ARG A 39 0.67 -12.16 -6.07
N GLY A 40 1.84 -12.55 -6.57
CA GLY A 40 2.82 -11.63 -7.17
C GLY A 40 3.68 -10.89 -6.16
N MET A 41 3.60 -11.22 -4.86
CA MET A 41 4.48 -10.67 -3.83
C MET A 41 5.48 -11.73 -3.36
N ASP A 42 6.69 -11.29 -3.01
CA ASP A 42 7.82 -12.15 -2.64
C ASP A 42 7.77 -12.59 -1.15
N GLY A 43 6.58 -12.74 -0.60
CA GLY A 43 6.39 -13.24 0.77
C GLY A 43 5.23 -12.58 1.51
N PRO A 44 5.07 -12.91 2.80
CA PRO A 44 4.05 -12.33 3.65
C PRO A 44 4.30 -10.85 3.89
N VAL A 45 3.25 -10.10 4.18
CA VAL A 45 3.35 -8.70 4.59
C VAL A 45 3.28 -8.62 6.10
N ARG A 46 4.31 -8.04 6.69
CA ARG A 46 4.37 -7.71 8.12
C ARG A 46 4.16 -6.21 8.33
N ARG A 47 3.73 -5.82 9.51
CA ARG A 47 3.58 -4.39 9.86
C ARG A 47 4.14 -4.09 11.24
N CYS A 48 4.65 -2.89 11.40
CA CYS A 48 4.98 -2.33 12.71
C CYS A 48 3.74 -1.65 13.28
N GLU A 49 3.38 -1.94 14.51
CA GLU A 49 2.24 -1.30 15.19
C GLU A 49 2.59 0.10 15.71
N SER A 50 3.86 0.35 16.04
CA SER A 50 4.34 1.63 16.54
C SER A 50 4.42 2.72 15.46
N CYS A 51 5.12 2.48 14.34
CA CYS A 51 5.29 3.49 13.27
C CYS A 51 4.42 3.22 12.04
N GLY A 52 3.76 2.08 11.97
CA GLY A 52 2.91 1.70 10.86
C GLY A 52 3.63 1.24 9.59
N LEU A 53 4.96 1.14 9.55
CA LEU A 53 5.67 0.62 8.38
C LEU A 53 5.20 -0.79 8.05
N GLY A 54 4.89 -1.04 6.77
CA GLY A 54 4.69 -2.39 6.24
C GLY A 54 5.96 -2.88 5.54
N VAL A 55 6.24 -4.18 5.64
CA VAL A 55 7.36 -4.84 4.98
C VAL A 55 6.87 -6.09 4.28
N VAL A 56 7.24 -6.25 3.02
CA VAL A 56 6.93 -7.43 2.21
C VAL A 56 8.13 -8.37 2.24
N GLY A 57 7.89 -9.64 2.57
CA GLY A 57 8.94 -10.64 2.71
C GLY A 57 9.82 -10.43 3.94
N GLU A 58 11.12 -10.72 3.80
CA GLU A 58 12.07 -10.52 4.89
C GLU A 58 12.45 -9.05 5.04
N PRO A 59 12.44 -8.50 6.27
CA PRO A 59 12.83 -7.12 6.50
C PRO A 59 14.33 -6.95 6.27
N GLY A 60 14.65 -5.94 5.48
CA GLY A 60 16.02 -5.43 5.39
C GLY A 60 16.34 -4.47 6.53
N GLY A 61 17.58 -3.97 6.55
CA GLY A 61 18.01 -2.93 7.51
C GLY A 61 17.45 -1.54 7.19
N ALA A 62 17.71 -0.60 8.11
CA ALA A 62 17.27 0.80 7.97
C ALA A 62 17.81 1.47 6.69
N GLU A 63 19.04 1.18 6.29
CA GLU A 63 19.66 1.73 5.07
C GLU A 63 18.96 1.26 3.79
N GLU A 64 18.44 0.02 3.78
CA GLU A 64 17.66 -0.46 2.65
C GLU A 64 16.30 0.23 2.57
N ALA A 65 15.63 0.41 3.71
CA ALA A 65 14.38 1.15 3.79
C ALA A 65 14.58 2.62 3.36
N LEU A 66 15.69 3.25 3.74
CA LEU A 66 16.05 4.60 3.32
C LEU A 66 16.32 4.69 1.81
N ARG A 67 17.02 3.73 1.21
CA ARG A 67 17.21 3.67 -0.25
C ARG A 67 15.88 3.51 -0.99
N ALA A 68 14.99 2.66 -0.49
CA ALA A 68 13.65 2.51 -1.06
C ALA A 68 12.82 3.80 -0.93
N LEU A 69 13.00 4.54 0.16
CA LEU A 69 12.37 5.83 0.38
C LEU A 69 12.92 6.90 -0.58
N ASP A 70 14.25 6.94 -0.78
CA ASP A 70 14.91 7.86 -1.71
C ASP A 70 14.45 7.65 -3.16
N ALA A 71 14.14 6.41 -3.55
CA ALA A 71 13.57 6.09 -4.87
C ALA A 71 12.16 6.69 -5.09
N LEU A 72 11.48 7.11 -4.02
CA LEU A 72 10.17 7.81 -4.08
C LEU A 72 10.32 9.33 -4.04
N ARG A 73 11.55 9.84 -4.05
CA ARG A 73 11.84 11.28 -3.97
C ARG A 73 11.62 11.92 -5.34
N ASP A 74 10.90 13.04 -5.31
CA ASP A 74 10.69 13.93 -6.44
C ASP A 74 11.09 15.35 -6.00
N GLY A 75 12.31 15.75 -6.36
CA GLY A 75 12.94 16.95 -5.84
C GLY A 75 13.10 16.91 -4.31
N GLU A 76 12.58 17.91 -3.62
CA GLU A 76 12.60 18.00 -2.13
C GLU A 76 11.48 17.19 -1.46
N ALA A 77 10.56 16.62 -2.23
CA ALA A 77 9.40 15.91 -1.71
C ALA A 77 9.53 14.40 -1.87
N ILE A 78 9.05 13.66 -0.87
CA ILE A 78 8.89 12.21 -0.91
C ILE A 78 7.40 11.92 -1.05
N ARG A 79 7.01 11.25 -2.13
CA ARG A 79 5.61 10.91 -2.38
C ARG A 79 5.36 9.45 -2.02
N ILE A 80 4.51 9.23 -1.01
CA ILE A 80 4.16 7.88 -0.55
C ILE A 80 2.69 7.56 -0.79
N GLU A 81 2.39 6.31 -1.10
CA GLU A 81 1.06 5.73 -0.90
C GLU A 81 0.94 5.39 0.59
N ASN A 82 0.05 6.11 1.28
CA ASN A 82 -0.04 6.09 2.73
C ASN A 82 -0.71 4.81 3.23
N ARG A 83 0.08 3.89 3.81
CA ARG A 83 -0.45 2.66 4.40
C ARG A 83 -1.45 2.93 5.56
N ALA A 84 -1.30 4.03 6.28
CA ALA A 84 -2.26 4.43 7.32
C ALA A 84 -3.52 5.12 6.76
N GLY A 85 -3.63 5.27 5.44
CA GLY A 85 -4.78 5.88 4.77
C GLY A 85 -6.02 5.00 4.79
N PHE A 86 -7.19 5.61 4.57
CA PHE A 86 -8.46 4.89 4.51
C PHE A 86 -8.50 3.88 3.37
N ALA A 87 -7.90 4.18 2.22
CA ALA A 87 -7.83 3.24 1.11
C ALA A 87 -7.19 1.90 1.52
N CYS A 88 -6.10 1.95 2.30
CA CYS A 88 -5.47 0.74 2.82
C CYS A 88 -6.35 0.01 3.84
N SER A 89 -7.00 0.75 4.74
CA SER A 89 -7.88 0.17 5.77
C SER A 89 -9.11 -0.52 5.15
N LEU A 90 -9.68 0.06 4.08
CA LEU A 90 -10.83 -0.50 3.36
C LEU A 90 -10.43 -1.65 2.43
N GLY A 91 -9.30 -1.48 1.73
CA GLY A 91 -8.86 -2.44 0.71
C GLY A 91 -8.16 -3.68 1.26
N GLY A 92 -7.55 -3.60 2.45
CA GLY A 92 -6.78 -4.71 2.99
C GLY A 92 -5.80 -5.29 1.96
N ALA A 93 -5.93 -6.57 1.63
CA ALA A 93 -5.16 -7.23 0.57
C ALA A 93 -5.44 -6.68 -0.84
N GLY A 94 -6.57 -6.03 -1.09
CA GLY A 94 -6.92 -5.35 -2.33
C GLY A 94 -6.33 -3.95 -2.46
N TRP A 95 -5.65 -3.41 -1.45
CA TRP A 95 -5.09 -2.06 -1.49
C TRP A 95 -4.11 -1.87 -2.66
N SER A 96 -4.32 -0.78 -3.45
CA SER A 96 -3.55 -0.49 -4.67
C SER A 96 -2.05 -0.30 -4.43
N GLY A 97 -1.67 0.09 -3.22
CA GLY A 97 -0.26 0.24 -2.81
C GLY A 97 0.51 -1.07 -2.62
N LEU A 98 -0.18 -2.21 -2.56
CA LEU A 98 0.44 -3.54 -2.54
C LEU A 98 0.89 -3.94 -3.95
N ARG A 99 2.01 -3.39 -4.40
CA ARG A 99 2.60 -3.69 -5.70
C ARG A 99 3.65 -4.79 -5.58
N PRO A 100 3.88 -5.60 -6.64
CA PRO A 100 4.89 -6.66 -6.63
C PRO A 100 6.29 -6.18 -6.23
N GLN A 101 6.66 -4.97 -6.66
CA GLN A 101 7.98 -4.38 -6.41
C GLN A 101 8.05 -3.57 -5.10
N ALA A 102 6.92 -3.39 -4.42
CA ALA A 102 6.88 -2.60 -3.19
C ALA A 102 7.33 -3.45 -2.00
N ARG A 103 8.61 -3.37 -1.65
CA ARG A 103 9.17 -4.04 -0.47
C ARG A 103 8.80 -3.34 0.84
N TYR A 104 8.67 -2.01 0.80
CA TYR A 104 8.29 -1.20 1.96
C TYR A 104 7.01 -0.41 1.68
N LEU A 105 6.11 -0.41 2.64
CA LEU A 105 4.82 0.27 2.60
C LEU A 105 4.84 1.38 3.68
N PHE A 106 5.12 2.59 3.23
CA PHE A 106 5.40 3.69 4.14
C PHE A 106 4.14 4.31 4.74
N THR A 107 4.30 4.83 5.96
CA THR A 107 3.41 5.80 6.58
C THR A 107 4.18 7.10 6.81
N PRO A 108 3.51 8.25 6.99
CA PRO A 108 4.20 9.49 7.35
C PRO A 108 5.06 9.37 8.61
N GLU A 109 4.61 8.58 9.60
CA GLU A 109 5.37 8.35 10.84
C GLU A 109 6.62 7.50 10.61
N ALA A 110 6.53 6.44 9.81
CA ALA A 110 7.69 5.63 9.45
C ALA A 110 8.74 6.47 8.70
N VAL A 111 8.29 7.35 7.79
CA VAL A 111 9.20 8.27 7.07
C VAL A 111 9.90 9.21 8.04
N ARG A 112 9.17 9.84 8.99
CA ARG A 112 9.79 10.72 9.99
C ARG A 112 10.91 10.02 10.75
N ARG A 113 10.69 8.79 11.21
CA ARG A 113 11.68 8.00 11.95
C ARG A 113 12.88 7.60 11.10
N LEU A 114 12.66 7.28 9.83
CA LEU A 114 13.75 6.93 8.92
C LEU A 114 14.62 8.13 8.59
N VAL A 115 14.03 9.27 8.19
CA VAL A 115 14.81 10.46 7.79
C VAL A 115 15.54 11.09 8.97
N ALA A 116 15.01 10.97 10.20
CA ALA A 116 15.69 11.43 11.41
C ALA A 116 17.03 10.72 11.65
N ARG A 117 17.24 9.51 11.12
CA ARG A 117 18.54 8.81 11.17
C ARG A 117 19.62 9.45 10.30
N ARG A 118 19.25 10.37 9.42
CA ARG A 118 20.15 11.14 8.53
C ARG A 118 20.12 12.63 8.87
N ASP A 119 19.78 12.98 10.09
CA ASP A 119 19.65 14.36 10.55
C ASP A 119 18.72 15.20 9.67
N GLN A 120 17.66 14.56 9.17
CA GLN A 120 16.63 15.19 8.35
C GLN A 120 15.29 15.24 9.10
N VAL A 121 14.48 16.25 8.80
CA VAL A 121 13.14 16.40 9.38
C VAL A 121 12.08 16.56 8.31
N VAL A 122 10.91 16.02 8.58
CA VAL A 122 9.72 16.26 7.75
C VAL A 122 9.09 17.58 8.15
N LYS A 123 9.29 18.62 7.36
CA LYS A 123 8.75 19.98 7.58
C LYS A 123 7.26 20.08 7.32
N SER A 124 6.79 19.38 6.29
CA SER A 124 5.36 19.41 5.94
C SER A 124 4.91 18.10 5.33
N ALA A 125 3.63 17.80 5.53
CA ALA A 125 2.94 16.69 4.89
C ALA A 125 1.70 17.26 4.16
N ARG A 126 1.62 17.05 2.86
CA ARG A 126 0.50 17.53 2.04
C ARG A 126 -0.23 16.35 1.43
N TRP A 127 -1.52 16.31 1.64
CA TRP A 127 -2.40 15.38 0.96
C TRP A 127 -2.45 15.68 -0.54
N GLN A 128 -2.48 14.63 -1.37
CA GLN A 128 -2.52 14.69 -2.83
C GLN A 128 -3.89 14.17 -3.32
N PRO A 129 -4.93 15.03 -3.40
CA PRO A 129 -6.30 14.55 -3.59
C PRO A 129 -6.51 13.77 -4.88
N LEU A 130 -6.00 14.24 -6.02
CA LEU A 130 -6.19 13.55 -7.31
C LEU A 130 -5.47 12.20 -7.37
N ALA A 131 -4.27 12.14 -6.81
CA ALA A 131 -3.52 10.88 -6.75
C ALA A 131 -4.14 9.92 -5.73
N GLY A 132 -4.59 10.43 -4.60
CA GLY A 132 -5.31 9.69 -3.59
C GLY A 132 -6.63 9.12 -4.11
N LEU A 133 -7.40 9.94 -4.84
CA LEU A 133 -8.64 9.49 -5.49
C LEU A 133 -8.39 8.32 -6.46
N ALA A 134 -7.34 8.41 -7.29
CA ALA A 134 -6.99 7.32 -8.20
C ALA A 134 -6.58 6.04 -7.45
N ALA A 135 -5.82 6.17 -6.36
CA ALA A 135 -5.41 5.03 -5.53
C ALA A 135 -6.62 4.40 -4.81
N THR A 136 -7.52 5.21 -4.25
CA THR A 136 -8.73 4.74 -3.58
C THR A 136 -9.68 4.07 -4.57
N TRP A 137 -9.90 4.68 -5.74
CA TRP A 137 -10.70 4.10 -6.81
C TRP A 137 -10.17 2.73 -7.26
N GLN A 138 -8.86 2.63 -7.52
CA GLN A 138 -8.25 1.35 -7.88
C GLN A 138 -8.36 0.31 -6.77
N THR A 139 -8.24 0.72 -5.50
CA THR A 139 -8.41 -0.17 -4.35
C THR A 139 -9.81 -0.78 -4.31
N LEU A 140 -10.84 0.02 -4.57
CA LEU A 140 -12.22 -0.47 -4.65
C LEU A 140 -12.41 -1.45 -5.82
N LEU A 141 -11.83 -1.16 -6.99
CA LEU A 141 -11.88 -2.10 -8.12
C LEU A 141 -11.13 -3.41 -7.82
N ASN A 142 -9.99 -3.35 -7.14
CA ASN A 142 -9.24 -4.55 -6.73
C ASN A 142 -10.05 -5.48 -5.80
N SER A 143 -11.05 -4.95 -5.09
CA SER A 143 -11.90 -5.75 -4.21
C SER A 143 -12.89 -6.65 -4.96
N VAL A 144 -13.11 -6.38 -6.25
CA VAL A 144 -14.06 -7.10 -7.11
C VAL A 144 -13.42 -7.72 -8.36
N THR A 145 -12.11 -7.56 -8.54
CA THR A 145 -11.34 -8.12 -9.66
C THR A 145 -10.40 -9.23 -9.19
N PHE A 146 -10.12 -10.20 -10.07
CA PHE A 146 -9.17 -11.29 -9.82
C PHE A 146 -7.71 -10.82 -9.94
N GLY A 147 -7.45 -9.88 -10.85
CA GLY A 147 -6.15 -9.21 -10.99
C GLY A 147 -5.98 -8.08 -10.01
N HIS A 148 -4.76 -7.56 -9.89
CA HIS A 148 -4.44 -6.43 -9.04
C HIS A 148 -3.95 -5.25 -9.87
N ASN A 149 -4.49 -4.06 -9.60
CA ASN A 149 -4.17 -2.81 -10.30
C ASN A 149 -4.42 -2.85 -11.82
N ALA A 150 -5.34 -3.69 -12.29
CA ALA A 150 -5.59 -3.90 -13.71
C ALA A 150 -6.05 -2.61 -14.41
N ALA A 151 -6.97 -1.83 -13.82
CA ALA A 151 -7.48 -0.60 -14.42
C ALA A 151 -6.41 0.51 -14.50
N LEU A 152 -5.65 0.76 -13.42
CA LEU A 152 -4.53 1.72 -13.45
C LEU A 152 -3.40 1.25 -14.34
N GLY A 153 -3.14 -0.06 -14.42
CA GLY A 153 -2.17 -0.64 -15.33
C GLY A 153 -2.53 -0.35 -16.79
N ALA A 154 -3.78 -0.53 -17.16
CA ALA A 154 -4.26 -0.22 -18.51
C ALA A 154 -4.21 1.27 -18.85
N LEU A 155 -4.49 2.16 -17.87
CA LEU A 155 -4.53 3.61 -18.08
C LEU A 155 -3.17 4.29 -18.03
N ARG A 156 -2.23 3.80 -17.23
CA ARG A 156 -0.97 4.50 -16.91
C ARG A 156 0.28 3.66 -17.11
N GLY A 157 0.17 2.42 -17.62
CA GLY A 157 1.30 1.51 -17.70
C GLY A 157 1.87 1.12 -16.31
N ALA A 158 1.09 1.29 -15.24
CA ALA A 158 1.53 0.96 -13.89
C ALA A 158 1.65 -0.57 -13.71
N SER A 159 2.44 -0.99 -12.72
CA SER A 159 2.61 -2.41 -12.38
C SER A 159 1.27 -3.06 -12.02
N ALA A 160 0.77 -3.90 -12.89
CA ALA A 160 -0.43 -4.69 -12.69
C ALA A 160 -0.08 -6.17 -12.57
N VAL A 161 -0.81 -6.90 -11.72
CA VAL A 161 -0.75 -8.37 -11.67
C VAL A 161 -2.01 -8.90 -12.34
N PRO A 162 -1.91 -9.37 -13.59
CA PRO A 162 -3.08 -9.87 -14.31
C PRO A 162 -3.63 -11.14 -13.67
N ALA A 163 -4.92 -11.39 -13.85
CA ALA A 163 -5.53 -12.67 -13.50
C ALA A 163 -4.85 -13.84 -14.23
N LYS A 164 -4.84 -15.03 -13.60
CA LYS A 164 -4.18 -16.22 -14.17
C LYS A 164 -4.86 -16.64 -15.47
N GLU A 165 -6.16 -16.83 -15.39
CA GLU A 165 -6.94 -17.43 -16.45
C GLU A 165 -7.44 -16.38 -17.47
N PRO A 166 -7.51 -16.70 -18.76
CA PRO A 166 -8.01 -15.77 -19.78
C PRO A 166 -9.43 -15.29 -19.52
N TRP A 167 -10.32 -16.16 -19.02
CA TRP A 167 -11.69 -15.79 -18.71
C TRP A 167 -11.78 -14.81 -17.53
N GLN A 168 -10.91 -14.96 -16.51
CA GLN A 168 -10.80 -14.03 -15.38
C GLN A 168 -10.39 -12.63 -15.86
N ARG A 169 -9.45 -12.54 -16.82
CA ARG A 169 -9.03 -11.26 -17.41
C ARG A 169 -10.18 -10.56 -18.14
N ARG A 170 -11.04 -11.32 -18.82
CA ARG A 170 -12.24 -10.76 -19.48
C ARG A 170 -13.23 -10.24 -18.45
N ILE A 171 -13.48 -10.99 -17.38
CA ILE A 171 -14.32 -10.54 -16.27
C ILE A 171 -13.74 -9.29 -15.61
N ASP A 172 -12.44 -9.24 -15.35
CA ASP A 172 -11.76 -8.08 -14.77
C ASP A 172 -11.93 -6.84 -15.65
N ALA A 173 -11.78 -6.99 -16.96
CA ALA A 173 -11.98 -5.89 -17.90
C ALA A 173 -13.44 -5.40 -17.86
N LEU A 174 -14.41 -6.30 -17.92
CA LEU A 174 -15.84 -5.97 -17.86
C LEU A 174 -16.19 -5.32 -16.51
N ALA A 175 -15.78 -5.92 -15.41
CA ALA A 175 -16.02 -5.40 -14.06
C ALA A 175 -15.39 -4.00 -13.89
N SER A 176 -14.16 -3.80 -14.41
CA SER A 176 -13.50 -2.49 -14.35
C SER A 176 -14.27 -1.43 -15.15
N ILE A 177 -14.86 -1.77 -16.29
CA ILE A 177 -15.66 -0.83 -17.08
C ILE A 177 -16.98 -0.52 -16.39
N VAL A 178 -17.72 -1.57 -15.98
CA VAL A 178 -19.07 -1.42 -15.40
C VAL A 178 -18.99 -0.72 -14.03
N LEU A 179 -18.00 -1.05 -13.22
CA LEU A 179 -17.85 -0.53 -11.86
C LEU A 179 -16.98 0.72 -11.77
N ALA A 180 -16.41 1.21 -12.89
CA ALA A 180 -15.57 2.41 -12.89
C ALA A 180 -16.27 3.62 -12.27
N ILE A 181 -17.49 3.91 -12.71
CA ILE A 181 -18.27 5.07 -12.23
C ILE A 181 -18.77 4.83 -10.79
N PRO A 182 -19.43 3.72 -10.43
CA PRO A 182 -19.81 3.44 -9.05
C PRO A 182 -18.62 3.49 -8.08
N ALA A 183 -17.49 2.88 -8.42
CA ALA A 183 -16.29 2.93 -7.60
C ALA A 183 -15.75 4.37 -7.43
N LEU A 184 -15.83 5.20 -8.47
CA LEU A 184 -15.42 6.60 -8.40
C LEU A 184 -16.32 7.41 -7.47
N LEU A 185 -17.64 7.21 -7.55
CA LEU A 185 -18.61 7.87 -6.67
C LEU A 185 -18.39 7.53 -5.20
N VAL A 186 -17.93 6.32 -4.89
CA VAL A 186 -17.56 5.92 -3.52
C VAL A 186 -16.17 6.45 -3.15
N ALA A 187 -15.22 6.43 -4.08
CA ALA A 187 -13.85 6.88 -3.82
C ALA A 187 -13.77 8.36 -3.45
N ILE A 188 -14.60 9.22 -4.05
CA ILE A 188 -14.61 10.65 -3.78
C ILE A 188 -14.86 10.96 -2.30
N PRO A 189 -15.99 10.58 -1.68
CA PRO A 189 -16.24 10.87 -0.27
C PRO A 189 -15.23 10.18 0.67
N VAL A 190 -14.78 8.98 0.35
CA VAL A 190 -13.76 8.26 1.14
C VAL A 190 -12.45 9.03 1.16
N GLU A 191 -11.99 9.50 0.01
CA GLU A 191 -10.72 10.23 -0.09
C GLU A 191 -10.82 11.63 0.53
N LEU A 192 -11.95 12.33 0.37
CA LEU A 192 -12.20 13.61 1.03
C LEU A 192 -12.20 13.46 2.55
N ALA A 193 -12.94 12.48 3.09
CA ALA A 193 -12.93 12.19 4.51
C ALA A 193 -11.51 11.83 5.00
N GLY A 194 -10.79 11.01 4.25
CA GLY A 194 -9.40 10.65 4.54
C GLY A 194 -8.48 11.87 4.58
N GLY A 195 -8.63 12.79 3.63
CA GLY A 195 -7.87 14.03 3.58
C GLY A 195 -8.13 14.94 4.78
N LEU A 196 -9.40 15.10 5.17
CA LEU A 196 -9.81 15.91 6.32
C LEU A 196 -9.21 15.41 7.64
N VAL A 197 -9.14 14.09 7.84
CA VAL A 197 -8.56 13.48 9.05
C VAL A 197 -7.08 13.13 8.89
N ARG A 198 -6.39 13.65 7.86
CA ARG A 198 -4.97 13.39 7.56
C ARG A 198 -4.64 11.91 7.28
N ARG A 199 -5.61 11.17 6.80
CA ARG A 199 -5.52 9.75 6.41
C ARG A 199 -5.81 9.52 4.92
N GLY A 200 -5.50 10.50 4.09
CA GLY A 200 -5.60 10.40 2.64
C GLY A 200 -4.67 9.31 2.07
N ALA A 201 -5.05 8.75 0.92
CA ALA A 201 -4.35 7.60 0.33
C ALA A 201 -2.95 7.95 -0.20
N VAL A 202 -2.72 9.18 -0.65
CA VAL A 202 -1.41 9.65 -1.13
C VAL A 202 -1.00 10.91 -0.41
N VAL A 203 0.23 10.92 0.11
CA VAL A 203 0.81 12.05 0.85
C VAL A 203 2.18 12.39 0.26
N SER A 204 2.45 13.69 0.09
CA SER A 204 3.75 14.25 -0.24
C SER A 204 4.38 14.84 1.02
N LEU A 205 5.58 14.42 1.34
CA LEU A 205 6.34 14.82 2.53
C LEU A 205 7.54 15.64 2.08
N ARG A 206 7.64 16.88 2.54
CA ARG A 206 8.85 17.71 2.32
C ARG A 206 9.85 17.45 3.42
N VAL A 207 11.07 17.10 3.02
CA VAL A 207 12.17 16.75 3.93
C VAL A 207 13.29 17.74 3.75
N GLU A 208 13.82 18.26 4.86
CA GLU A 208 14.94 19.20 4.90
C GLU A 208 15.98 18.70 5.91
N LEU A 209 17.24 19.14 5.74
CA LEU A 209 18.27 18.95 6.75
C LEU A 209 17.92 19.72 8.02
N PHE A 210 18.36 19.20 9.16
CA PHE A 210 18.17 19.84 10.46
C PHE A 210 19.01 21.11 10.56
#